data_d968e12ace4e6050058dd507fd1bdc10
#
_entry.id   d968e12ace4e6050058dd507fd1bdc10
#
_cell.length_a   1.000
_cell.length_b   1.000
_cell.length_c   1.000
_cell.angle_alpha   90.00
_cell.angle_beta   90.00
_cell.angle_gamma   90.00
#
_symmetry.space_group_name_H-M   'P 1'
#
loop_
_entity.id
_entity.type
_entity.pdbx_description
1 polymer ?
#
loop_
_entity_poly.entity_id
_entity_poly.type
_entity_poly.pdbx_seq_one_letter_code
_entity_poly.pdbx_strand_id
1 'polypeptide(L)'
;MTLQLKKSGSYTYLYAIKSFRKEDGRCTTKVVEKFGTVEDLREKLGGEDPIEWARAKVAEMTAAEKEENQNVVVEYNPKAYIQKGEQRSYNGGYLFLQKIYYELGLDYICKKIAKKHKLLKYDLNGILSMLVYTRILYPGSKRSSLEDAGKFLEQPGCTLEQVYRALSLLAEEFNEIQADVYKRSLKLGKRNTQVVYYDLTNYFFECEEEGGLVQFGHCKEGRPLPIVQMGLFMDHDGFPLAMCIEPGNKAETGTLKPMEQILKDKFGLSKLVVCTDGGLSSYENRKNDSVGDRSFVTVQSLKKIKGHLQEWALDCKGWRTAGSDKEYDISTLDSKEHCETLFYKERWDPTKMSTGETLEQRIIVTFSFKYKAYLSYVRERQVSRAVALLQKGRGVTSRRKSPNDAKRFIKAEHCTADGELAQIESYSLNQEMIDQEARFDGFYALCTDLWDPAPDIIRLNGGRWIIENGFRIMKTDFDARPVYVRRDDRIKAHFLTCFLALLIYKYLEKKVNRGGRHFTTEEIVGTLRSMDFLGIAGEGYVPAYTRTDLTNHLHGSAGFRTDTQIVTRQKMRGIIAQTKKREKDDDGSDKH
;
A
#
# COMPACT_ATOMS: atom_id res chain seq x y z
N MET A 1 -26.08 32.15 27.15
CA MET A 1 -26.81 33.31 27.74
C MET A 1 -25.83 34.40 28.13
N THR A 2 -26.28 35.64 28.37
CA THR A 2 -25.43 36.76 28.80
C THR A 2 -26.15 37.55 29.91
N LEU A 3 -25.37 38.10 30.82
CA LEU A 3 -25.91 38.98 31.89
C LEU A 3 -26.16 40.36 31.30
N GLN A 4 -27.37 40.88 31.49
CA GLN A 4 -27.74 42.25 31.13
C GLN A 4 -28.04 43.05 32.39
N LEU A 5 -27.41 44.21 32.53
CA LEU A 5 -27.70 45.22 33.55
C LEU A 5 -28.60 46.30 32.94
N LYS A 6 -29.74 46.59 33.56
CA LYS A 6 -30.67 47.63 33.12
C LYS A 6 -30.97 48.58 34.29
N LYS A 7 -30.64 49.88 34.12
CA LYS A 7 -30.97 50.91 35.09
C LYS A 7 -32.42 51.38 34.88
N SER A 8 -33.17 51.50 35.96
CA SER A 8 -34.53 52.08 35.98
C SER A 8 -34.68 52.91 37.23
N GLY A 9 -34.66 54.23 37.10
CA GLY A 9 -34.60 55.15 38.25
C GLY A 9 -33.29 55.02 39.02
N SER A 10 -33.38 54.89 40.33
CA SER A 10 -32.23 54.65 41.23
C SER A 10 -31.79 53.18 41.32
N TYR A 11 -32.52 52.25 40.70
CA TYR A 11 -32.27 50.81 40.83
C TYR A 11 -31.60 50.23 39.60
N THR A 12 -30.68 49.27 39.78
CA THR A 12 -30.06 48.48 38.74
C THR A 12 -30.59 47.05 38.76
N TYR A 13 -31.28 46.62 37.72
CA TYR A 13 -31.82 45.26 37.56
C TYR A 13 -30.87 44.35 36.80
N LEU A 14 -30.79 43.08 37.23
CA LEU A 14 -29.99 42.04 36.64
C LEU A 14 -30.87 41.01 35.95
N TYR A 15 -30.57 40.74 34.66
CA TYR A 15 -31.31 39.78 33.82
C TYR A 15 -30.37 38.82 33.13
N ALA A 16 -30.73 37.51 33.10
CA ALA A 16 -30.20 36.59 32.15
C ALA A 16 -30.94 36.72 30.81
N ILE A 17 -30.24 37.05 29.74
CA ILE A 17 -30.82 37.20 28.40
C ILE A 17 -30.23 36.17 27.46
N LYS A 18 -31.05 35.72 26.47
CA LYS A 18 -30.65 34.83 25.39
C LYS A 18 -30.95 35.50 24.07
N SER A 19 -29.95 35.60 23.18
CA SER A 19 -30.11 36.05 21.81
C SER A 19 -30.63 34.91 20.93
N PHE A 20 -31.60 35.20 20.06
CA PHE A 20 -32.12 34.24 19.08
C PHE A 20 -32.45 34.97 17.76
N ARG A 21 -32.52 34.23 16.68
CA ARG A 21 -32.83 34.74 15.36
C ARG A 21 -34.28 34.44 15.06
N LYS A 22 -35.06 35.49 14.72
CA LYS A 22 -36.44 35.34 14.26
C LYS A 22 -36.50 34.77 12.84
N GLU A 23 -37.67 34.31 12.41
CA GLU A 23 -37.90 33.79 11.05
C GLU A 23 -37.58 34.79 9.96
N ASP A 24 -37.72 36.08 10.27
CA ASP A 24 -37.36 37.21 9.36
C ASP A 24 -35.83 37.48 9.28
N GLY A 25 -35.01 36.65 9.95
CA GLY A 25 -33.55 36.76 9.96
C GLY A 25 -32.98 37.78 10.94
N ARG A 26 -33.79 38.57 11.66
CA ARG A 26 -33.34 39.56 12.64
C ARG A 26 -32.94 38.91 13.97
N CYS A 27 -31.79 39.33 14.53
CA CYS A 27 -31.41 38.94 15.88
C CYS A 27 -32.19 39.73 16.93
N THR A 28 -32.73 39.06 17.93
CA THR A 28 -33.42 39.66 19.09
C THR A 28 -33.00 38.97 20.36
N THR A 29 -33.31 39.55 21.49
CA THR A 29 -33.03 38.99 22.82
C THR A 29 -34.32 38.73 23.60
N LYS A 30 -34.34 37.61 24.34
CA LYS A 30 -35.41 37.25 25.25
C LYS A 30 -34.84 37.20 26.67
N VAL A 31 -35.54 37.75 27.62
CA VAL A 31 -35.23 37.56 29.07
C VAL A 31 -35.59 36.14 29.46
N VAL A 32 -34.60 35.41 29.94
CA VAL A 32 -34.76 34.04 30.44
C VAL A 32 -35.08 34.03 31.92
N GLU A 33 -34.35 34.87 32.69
CA GLU A 33 -34.56 34.99 34.12
C GLU A 33 -34.28 36.40 34.61
N LYS A 34 -35.03 36.85 35.63
CA LYS A 34 -34.88 38.14 36.27
C LYS A 34 -34.38 37.90 37.70
N PHE A 35 -33.15 38.30 38.00
CA PHE A 35 -32.52 38.07 39.31
C PHE A 35 -32.95 39.06 40.39
N GLY A 36 -33.43 40.24 40.02
CA GLY A 36 -33.83 41.29 40.94
C GLY A 36 -32.96 42.54 40.81
N THR A 37 -33.00 43.42 41.82
CA THR A 37 -32.13 44.59 41.91
C THR A 37 -30.78 44.24 42.56
N VAL A 38 -29.75 45.05 42.27
CA VAL A 38 -28.43 44.88 42.92
C VAL A 38 -28.55 45.08 44.44
N GLU A 39 -29.42 45.98 44.88
CA GLU A 39 -29.68 46.29 46.29
C GLU A 39 -30.34 45.10 47.01
N ASP A 40 -31.42 44.53 46.45
CA ASP A 40 -32.12 43.37 47.00
C ASP A 40 -31.22 42.13 47.10
N LEU A 41 -30.36 41.95 46.10
CA LEU A 41 -29.42 40.83 46.06
C LEU A 41 -28.27 41.02 47.08
N ARG A 42 -27.84 42.26 47.30
CA ARG A 42 -26.80 42.55 48.33
C ARG A 42 -27.26 42.20 49.74
N GLU A 43 -28.56 42.46 50.04
CA GLU A 43 -29.16 42.07 51.31
C GLU A 43 -29.29 40.53 51.48
N LYS A 44 -29.65 39.84 50.37
CA LYS A 44 -29.85 38.39 50.35
C LYS A 44 -28.56 37.58 50.38
N LEU A 45 -27.48 38.09 49.80
CA LEU A 45 -26.21 37.35 49.61
C LEU A 45 -25.19 37.56 50.75
N GLY A 46 -25.52 38.39 51.76
CA GLY A 46 -24.72 38.46 52.98
C GLY A 46 -23.25 38.84 52.84
N GLY A 47 -22.89 39.57 51.75
CA GLY A 47 -21.52 40.06 51.51
C GLY A 47 -20.87 39.69 50.20
N GLU A 48 -21.47 38.82 49.39
CA GLU A 48 -20.99 38.55 48.02
C GLU A 48 -21.41 39.69 47.07
N ASP A 49 -20.57 39.95 46.03
CA ASP A 49 -20.91 40.92 45.00
C ASP A 49 -22.07 40.37 44.14
N PRO A 50 -23.25 41.04 44.13
CA PRO A 50 -24.42 40.63 43.35
C PRO A 50 -24.17 40.48 41.84
N ILE A 51 -23.22 41.25 41.29
CA ILE A 51 -22.88 41.17 39.87
C ILE A 51 -22.05 39.93 39.57
N GLU A 52 -21.09 39.61 40.44
CA GLU A 52 -20.27 38.40 40.26
C GLU A 52 -21.12 37.14 40.50
N TRP A 53 -21.98 37.13 41.53
CA TRP A 53 -22.95 36.06 41.73
C TRP A 53 -23.86 35.85 40.49
N ALA A 54 -24.42 36.92 39.95
CA ALA A 54 -25.26 36.84 38.74
C ALA A 54 -24.50 36.35 37.49
N ARG A 55 -23.22 36.71 37.35
CA ARG A 55 -22.34 36.18 36.30
C ARG A 55 -22.12 34.68 36.45
N ALA A 56 -21.82 34.23 37.67
CA ALA A 56 -21.65 32.81 37.96
C ALA A 56 -22.96 32.03 37.69
N LYS A 57 -24.12 32.59 38.10
CA LYS A 57 -25.43 31.97 37.83
C LYS A 57 -25.77 31.89 36.36
N VAL A 58 -25.48 32.93 35.56
CA VAL A 58 -25.64 32.92 34.11
C VAL A 58 -24.67 31.92 33.45
N ALA A 59 -23.47 31.77 33.97
CA ALA A 59 -22.53 30.76 33.50
C ALA A 59 -23.02 29.34 33.78
N GLU A 60 -23.54 29.07 34.98
CA GLU A 60 -24.18 27.80 35.37
C GLU A 60 -25.38 27.47 34.46
N MET A 61 -26.31 28.43 34.27
CA MET A 61 -27.46 28.29 33.36
C MET A 61 -27.03 28.07 31.91
N THR A 62 -25.93 28.69 31.47
CA THR A 62 -25.37 28.50 30.12
C THR A 62 -24.75 27.11 30.01
N ALA A 63 -24.12 26.61 31.06
CA ALA A 63 -23.55 25.25 31.08
C ALA A 63 -24.67 24.19 31.05
N ALA A 64 -25.70 24.35 31.88
CA ALA A 64 -26.89 23.49 31.91
C ALA A 64 -27.62 23.47 30.54
N GLU A 65 -27.83 24.64 29.95
CA GLU A 65 -28.44 24.74 28.60
C GLU A 65 -27.56 24.08 27.53
N LYS A 66 -26.24 24.19 27.61
CA LYS A 66 -25.34 23.47 26.74
C LYS A 66 -25.43 21.96 26.91
N GLU A 67 -25.60 21.49 28.12
CA GLU A 67 -25.75 20.07 28.45
C GLU A 67 -27.10 19.51 27.93
N GLU A 68 -28.22 20.23 28.15
CA GLU A 68 -29.52 19.88 27.57
C GLU A 68 -29.54 19.93 26.02
N ASN A 69 -28.91 20.92 25.41
CA ASN A 69 -28.80 21.03 23.93
C ASN A 69 -27.80 20.03 23.31
N GLN A 70 -27.08 19.21 24.12
CA GLN A 70 -26.29 18.12 23.61
C GLN A 70 -27.12 16.88 23.27
N ASN A 71 -28.30 16.71 23.82
CA ASN A 71 -29.19 15.61 23.55
C ASN A 71 -29.98 15.88 22.28
N VAL A 72 -29.84 14.98 21.30
CA VAL A 72 -30.62 14.99 20.06
C VAL A 72 -31.82 14.08 20.26
N VAL A 73 -33.03 14.60 20.13
CA VAL A 73 -34.28 13.85 20.19
C VAL A 73 -34.75 13.58 18.76
N VAL A 74 -34.93 12.31 18.42
CA VAL A 74 -35.38 11.88 17.08
C VAL A 74 -36.69 11.18 17.19
N GLU A 75 -37.71 11.67 16.47
CA GLU A 75 -39.03 11.06 16.39
C GLU A 75 -39.13 10.15 15.18
N TYR A 76 -39.50 8.89 15.39
CA TYR A 76 -39.79 7.91 14.34
C TYR A 76 -41.27 7.54 14.34
N ASN A 77 -41.90 7.59 13.15
CA ASN A 77 -43.23 7.04 12.98
C ASN A 77 -43.12 5.58 12.47
N PRO A 78 -43.47 4.57 13.27
CA PRO A 78 -43.35 3.17 12.87
C PRO A 78 -44.29 2.75 11.71
N LYS A 79 -45.24 3.62 11.36
CA LYS A 79 -46.18 3.39 10.23
C LYS A 79 -45.74 4.10 8.95
N ALA A 80 -44.72 4.97 9.02
CA ALA A 80 -44.21 5.67 7.83
C ALA A 80 -43.22 4.80 7.08
N TYR A 81 -43.42 4.66 5.77
CA TYR A 81 -42.47 3.95 4.89
C TYR A 81 -41.28 4.85 4.55
N ILE A 82 -40.11 4.20 4.35
CA ILE A 82 -38.93 4.86 3.77
C ILE A 82 -39.27 5.25 2.31
N GLN A 83 -38.93 6.45 1.90
CA GLN A 83 -39.19 6.92 0.54
C GLN A 83 -38.38 6.10 -0.49
N LYS A 84 -39.00 5.79 -1.63
CA LYS A 84 -38.32 5.06 -2.70
C LYS A 84 -37.12 5.87 -3.22
N GLY A 85 -35.92 5.29 -3.17
CA GLY A 85 -34.67 5.93 -3.60
C GLY A 85 -34.01 6.78 -2.50
N GLU A 86 -34.57 6.85 -1.29
CA GLU A 86 -33.94 7.53 -0.16
C GLU A 86 -32.72 6.75 0.33
N GLN A 87 -31.55 7.39 0.21
CA GLN A 87 -30.31 6.82 0.75
C GLN A 87 -30.18 7.22 2.23
N ARG A 88 -30.08 6.21 3.10
CA ARG A 88 -29.98 6.41 4.56
C ARG A 88 -28.67 5.90 5.14
N SER A 89 -27.96 5.03 4.42
CA SER A 89 -26.65 4.50 4.85
C SER A 89 -25.52 5.12 4.04
N TYR A 90 -24.46 5.53 4.74
CA TYR A 90 -23.27 6.17 4.16
C TYR A 90 -22.03 5.57 4.78
N ASN A 91 -21.01 5.29 3.98
CA ASN A 91 -19.70 4.90 4.49
C ASN A 91 -18.86 6.12 4.84
N GLY A 92 -18.26 6.12 6.03
CA GLY A 92 -17.33 7.17 6.49
C GLY A 92 -15.89 6.73 6.58
N GLY A 93 -15.59 5.44 6.32
CA GLY A 93 -14.23 4.92 6.36
C GLY A 93 -13.28 5.55 5.34
N TYR A 94 -13.81 6.04 4.22
CA TYR A 94 -13.01 6.77 3.23
C TYR A 94 -12.38 8.06 3.78
N LEU A 95 -12.91 8.66 4.84
CA LEU A 95 -12.40 9.91 5.43
C LEU A 95 -10.95 9.76 5.93
N PHE A 96 -10.58 8.56 6.39
CA PHE A 96 -9.20 8.26 6.79
C PHE A 96 -8.24 8.23 5.59
N LEU A 97 -8.71 7.72 4.45
CA LEU A 97 -7.97 7.74 3.18
C LEU A 97 -7.91 9.16 2.60
N GLN A 98 -9.03 9.91 2.71
CA GLN A 98 -9.13 11.29 2.24
C GLN A 98 -8.09 12.17 2.93
N LYS A 99 -7.90 12.04 4.25
CA LYS A 99 -6.89 12.81 4.97
C LYS A 99 -5.50 12.60 4.36
N ILE A 100 -5.09 11.37 4.12
CA ILE A 100 -3.77 11.06 3.54
C ILE A 100 -3.68 11.53 2.08
N TYR A 101 -4.76 11.38 1.30
CA TYR A 101 -4.83 11.87 -0.08
C TYR A 101 -4.52 13.37 -0.17
N TYR A 102 -5.12 14.18 0.71
CA TYR A 102 -4.89 15.62 0.76
C TYR A 102 -3.53 15.98 1.39
N GLU A 103 -3.07 15.25 2.38
CA GLU A 103 -1.70 15.40 2.94
C GLU A 103 -0.64 15.17 1.86
N LEU A 104 -0.79 14.15 1.01
CA LEU A 104 0.06 13.90 -0.16
C LEU A 104 -0.09 14.96 -1.26
N GLY A 105 -1.05 15.87 -1.16
CA GLY A 105 -1.26 16.96 -2.10
C GLY A 105 -1.73 16.52 -3.48
N LEU A 106 -2.43 15.40 -3.59
CA LEU A 106 -2.99 14.90 -4.85
C LEU A 106 -4.02 15.88 -5.45
N ASP A 107 -4.76 16.62 -4.60
CA ASP A 107 -5.64 17.70 -5.02
C ASP A 107 -4.88 18.83 -5.74
N TYR A 108 -3.68 19.17 -5.27
CA TYR A 108 -2.83 20.18 -5.91
C TYR A 108 -2.29 19.66 -7.25
N ILE A 109 -1.89 18.39 -7.32
CA ILE A 109 -1.45 17.77 -8.58
C ILE A 109 -2.59 17.82 -9.60
N CYS A 110 -3.83 17.47 -9.21
CA CYS A 110 -5.00 17.58 -10.08
C CYS A 110 -5.26 19.02 -10.52
N LYS A 111 -5.12 20.00 -9.63
CA LYS A 111 -5.24 21.44 -9.98
C LYS A 111 -4.15 21.88 -10.97
N LYS A 112 -2.91 21.43 -10.80
CA LYS A 112 -1.80 21.69 -11.73
C LYS A 112 -2.12 21.16 -13.14
N ILE A 113 -2.60 19.90 -13.20
CA ILE A 113 -3.01 19.26 -14.46
C ILE A 113 -4.18 20.03 -15.10
N ALA A 114 -5.22 20.36 -14.31
CA ALA A 114 -6.38 21.11 -14.81
C ALA A 114 -6.00 22.49 -15.38
N LYS A 115 -5.03 23.18 -14.79
CA LYS A 115 -4.50 24.46 -15.33
C LYS A 115 -3.79 24.27 -16.69
N LYS A 116 -3.07 23.15 -16.87
CA LYS A 116 -2.40 22.79 -18.13
C LYS A 116 -3.42 22.49 -19.23
N HIS A 117 -4.53 21.83 -18.87
CA HIS A 117 -5.60 21.42 -19.80
C HIS A 117 -6.83 22.32 -19.69
N LYS A 118 -6.74 23.53 -20.26
CA LYS A 118 -7.76 24.62 -20.14
C LYS A 118 -9.20 24.24 -20.57
N LEU A 119 -9.37 23.18 -21.37
CA LEU A 119 -10.68 22.70 -21.84
C LEU A 119 -11.34 21.68 -20.90
N LEU A 120 -10.75 21.41 -19.74
CA LEU A 120 -11.28 20.45 -18.77
C LEU A 120 -12.57 21.01 -18.14
N LYS A 121 -13.70 20.30 -18.35
CA LYS A 121 -15.03 20.68 -17.88
C LYS A 121 -15.56 19.79 -16.73
N TYR A 122 -14.70 19.02 -16.07
CA TYR A 122 -15.07 18.13 -14.97
C TYR A 122 -14.04 18.22 -13.83
N ASP A 123 -14.44 17.82 -12.63
CA ASP A 123 -13.57 17.80 -11.46
C ASP A 123 -12.64 16.56 -11.49
N LEU A 124 -11.41 16.75 -11.99
CA LEU A 124 -10.38 15.71 -12.02
C LEU A 124 -10.03 15.22 -10.61
N ASN A 125 -10.01 16.12 -9.61
CA ASN A 125 -9.70 15.76 -8.24
C ASN A 125 -10.78 14.86 -7.64
N GLY A 126 -12.05 15.21 -7.83
CA GLY A 126 -13.19 14.38 -7.39
C GLY A 126 -13.16 13.00 -8.04
N ILE A 127 -12.84 12.90 -9.34
CA ILE A 127 -12.75 11.62 -10.05
C ILE A 127 -11.55 10.79 -9.53
N LEU A 128 -10.36 11.37 -9.41
CA LEU A 128 -9.18 10.63 -8.96
C LEU A 128 -9.34 10.14 -7.52
N SER A 129 -9.81 10.99 -6.62
CA SER A 129 -10.04 10.64 -5.22
C SER A 129 -11.08 9.52 -5.09
N MET A 130 -12.19 9.61 -5.81
CA MET A 130 -13.21 8.56 -5.91
C MET A 130 -12.60 7.23 -6.36
N LEU A 131 -11.83 7.23 -7.46
CA LEU A 131 -11.20 6.03 -8.00
C LEU A 131 -10.20 5.39 -7.02
N VAL A 132 -9.46 6.20 -6.27
CA VAL A 132 -8.50 5.72 -5.27
C VAL A 132 -9.20 5.14 -4.06
N TYR A 133 -10.21 5.84 -3.50
CA TYR A 133 -10.92 5.36 -2.31
C TYR A 133 -11.69 4.07 -2.62
N THR A 134 -12.39 4.02 -3.76
CA THR A 134 -13.11 2.80 -4.16
C THR A 134 -12.17 1.65 -4.50
N ARG A 135 -10.95 1.91 -4.99
CA ARG A 135 -9.96 0.85 -5.21
C ARG A 135 -9.55 0.16 -3.91
N ILE A 136 -9.51 0.88 -2.81
CA ILE A 136 -9.17 0.33 -1.49
C ILE A 136 -10.40 -0.30 -0.83
N LEU A 137 -11.53 0.40 -0.84
CA LEU A 137 -12.72 0.00 -0.09
C LEU A 137 -13.64 -0.96 -0.86
N TYR A 138 -13.87 -0.70 -2.12
CA TYR A 138 -14.82 -1.43 -2.98
C TYR A 138 -14.17 -1.69 -4.35
N PRO A 139 -13.16 -2.57 -4.43
CA PRO A 139 -12.46 -2.82 -5.68
C PRO A 139 -13.40 -3.42 -6.72
N GLY A 140 -13.35 -2.86 -7.94
CA GLY A 140 -14.22 -3.29 -9.03
C GLY A 140 -13.93 -2.56 -10.34
N SER A 141 -14.89 -2.63 -11.28
CA SER A 141 -14.84 -1.91 -12.56
C SER A 141 -15.00 -0.39 -12.34
N LYS A 142 -14.71 0.41 -13.35
CA LYS A 142 -14.91 1.88 -13.26
C LYS A 142 -16.38 2.29 -13.10
N ARG A 143 -17.28 1.49 -13.65
CA ARG A 143 -18.73 1.63 -13.44
C ARG A 143 -19.09 1.34 -11.98
N SER A 144 -18.68 0.19 -11.48
CA SER A 144 -18.90 -0.18 -10.07
C SER A 144 -18.29 0.85 -9.12
N SER A 145 -17.07 1.34 -9.40
CA SER A 145 -16.45 2.40 -8.59
C SER A 145 -17.30 3.66 -8.48
N LEU A 146 -17.94 4.07 -9.58
CA LEU A 146 -18.85 5.24 -9.59
C LEU A 146 -20.12 4.98 -8.77
N GLU A 147 -20.70 3.78 -8.90
CA GLU A 147 -21.88 3.33 -8.14
C GLU A 147 -21.57 3.22 -6.65
N ASP A 148 -20.45 2.58 -6.29
CA ASP A 148 -20.03 2.39 -4.89
C ASP A 148 -19.64 3.71 -4.21
N ALA A 149 -19.09 4.67 -4.95
CA ALA A 149 -18.82 6.01 -4.43
C ALA A 149 -20.10 6.79 -4.06
N GLY A 150 -21.25 6.38 -4.57
CA GLY A 150 -22.55 6.87 -4.12
C GLY A 150 -22.82 6.57 -2.64
N LYS A 151 -22.13 5.60 -2.03
CA LYS A 151 -22.21 5.26 -0.60
C LYS A 151 -21.45 6.25 0.28
N PHE A 152 -20.56 7.08 -0.26
CA PHE A 152 -19.78 8.03 0.51
C PHE A 152 -20.63 9.20 1.00
N LEU A 153 -20.19 9.83 2.10
CA LEU A 153 -20.82 11.05 2.60
C LEU A 153 -20.70 12.22 1.61
N GLU A 154 -19.66 12.21 0.78
CA GLU A 154 -19.47 13.13 -0.34
C GLU A 154 -19.59 12.34 -1.64
N GLN A 155 -20.70 12.52 -2.31
CA GLN A 155 -20.96 11.82 -3.57
C GLN A 155 -20.22 12.47 -4.74
N PRO A 156 -19.68 11.69 -5.70
CA PRO A 156 -19.00 12.24 -6.86
C PRO A 156 -20.00 12.90 -7.82
N GLY A 157 -19.76 14.16 -8.14
CA GLY A 157 -20.55 14.92 -9.13
C GLY A 157 -20.05 14.69 -10.56
N CYS A 158 -19.84 13.43 -10.99
CA CYS A 158 -19.32 13.11 -12.32
C CYS A 158 -20.10 11.99 -13.01
N THR A 159 -20.00 11.95 -14.35
CA THR A 159 -20.56 10.86 -15.17
C THR A 159 -19.50 9.81 -15.49
N LEU A 160 -19.93 8.60 -15.87
CA LEU A 160 -19.02 7.53 -16.29
C LEU A 160 -18.15 7.93 -17.49
N GLU A 161 -18.71 8.73 -18.41
CA GLU A 161 -17.94 9.26 -19.55
C GLU A 161 -16.81 10.18 -19.10
N GLN A 162 -17.07 11.06 -18.13
CA GLN A 162 -16.04 11.92 -17.53
C GLN A 162 -14.96 11.10 -16.82
N VAL A 163 -15.33 10.01 -16.15
CA VAL A 163 -14.36 9.07 -15.56
C VAL A 163 -13.43 8.51 -16.65
N TYR A 164 -13.96 8.03 -17.78
CA TYR A 164 -13.14 7.49 -18.86
C TYR A 164 -12.25 8.55 -19.54
N ARG A 165 -12.72 9.79 -19.67
CA ARG A 165 -11.90 10.91 -20.16
C ARG A 165 -10.78 11.26 -19.17
N ALA A 166 -11.08 11.25 -17.87
CA ALA A 166 -10.08 11.47 -16.83
C ALA A 166 -8.98 10.39 -16.84
N LEU A 167 -9.32 9.13 -17.11
CA LEU A 167 -8.31 8.06 -17.24
C LEU A 167 -7.32 8.37 -18.37
N SER A 168 -7.78 8.82 -19.54
CA SER A 168 -6.88 9.18 -20.66
C SER A 168 -5.94 10.32 -20.26
N LEU A 169 -6.46 11.36 -19.60
CA LEU A 169 -5.67 12.49 -19.10
C LEU A 169 -4.65 12.06 -18.03
N LEU A 170 -5.03 11.20 -17.09
CA LEU A 170 -4.13 10.67 -16.07
C LEU A 170 -3.00 9.83 -16.69
N ALA A 171 -3.25 9.15 -17.81
CA ALA A 171 -2.22 8.41 -18.56
C ALA A 171 -1.22 9.34 -19.25
N GLU A 172 -1.66 10.47 -19.78
CA GLU A 172 -0.75 11.49 -20.36
C GLU A 172 0.20 12.05 -19.31
N GLU A 173 -0.29 12.29 -18.10
CA GLU A 173 0.49 12.84 -16.98
C GLU A 173 1.12 11.77 -16.06
N PHE A 174 1.17 10.52 -16.52
CA PHE A 174 1.55 9.34 -15.73
C PHE A 174 2.85 9.48 -14.93
N ASN A 175 3.94 9.89 -15.58
CA ASN A 175 5.24 10.04 -14.93
C ASN A 175 5.31 11.30 -14.07
N GLU A 176 4.65 12.38 -14.49
CA GLU A 176 4.62 13.64 -13.73
C GLU A 176 3.85 13.48 -12.42
N ILE A 177 2.71 12.77 -12.44
CA ILE A 177 1.93 12.48 -11.22
C ILE A 177 2.78 11.70 -10.22
N GLN A 178 3.49 10.66 -10.66
CA GLN A 178 4.35 9.86 -9.80
C GLN A 178 5.49 10.70 -9.20
N ALA A 179 6.17 11.51 -10.01
CA ALA A 179 7.25 12.36 -9.55
C ALA A 179 6.77 13.46 -8.59
N ASP A 180 5.64 14.10 -8.88
CA ASP A 180 5.06 15.15 -8.03
C ASP A 180 4.59 14.57 -6.69
N VAL A 181 3.94 13.40 -6.67
CA VAL A 181 3.50 12.76 -5.41
C VAL A 181 4.69 12.30 -4.58
N TYR A 182 5.77 11.81 -5.21
CA TYR A 182 7.01 11.50 -4.50
C TYR A 182 7.59 12.75 -3.82
N LYS A 183 7.80 13.84 -4.56
CA LYS A 183 8.34 15.09 -4.01
C LYS A 183 7.50 15.62 -2.84
N ARG A 184 6.17 15.49 -2.92
CA ARG A 184 5.26 15.88 -1.84
C ARG A 184 5.30 14.93 -0.67
N SER A 185 5.50 13.65 -0.91
CA SER A 185 5.61 12.65 0.15
C SER A 185 6.80 12.90 1.09
N LEU A 186 7.85 13.57 0.62
CA LEU A 186 9.01 13.97 1.44
C LEU A 186 8.62 14.96 2.56
N LYS A 187 7.54 15.72 2.38
CA LYS A 187 7.02 16.63 3.40
C LYS A 187 6.29 15.90 4.54
N LEU A 188 5.80 14.69 4.30
CA LEU A 188 5.13 13.86 5.33
C LEU A 188 6.11 13.08 6.21
N GLY A 189 7.37 13.12 5.89
CA GLY A 189 8.42 12.46 6.63
C GLY A 189 9.59 12.00 5.76
N LYS A 190 10.70 11.69 6.41
CA LYS A 190 11.88 11.14 5.73
C LYS A 190 11.52 9.83 5.02
N ARG A 191 11.83 9.75 3.73
CA ARG A 191 11.77 8.51 2.94
C ARG A 191 13.19 7.98 2.76
N ASN A 192 13.39 6.70 3.03
CA ASN A 192 14.70 6.06 2.84
C ASN A 192 14.80 5.53 1.41
N THR A 193 15.26 6.40 0.50
CA THR A 193 15.46 6.10 -0.92
C THR A 193 16.91 5.75 -1.28
N GLN A 194 17.79 5.60 -0.31
CA GLN A 194 19.17 5.12 -0.55
C GLN A 194 19.17 3.68 -1.03
N VAL A 195 18.23 2.87 -0.55
CA VAL A 195 17.98 1.50 -1.01
C VAL A 195 16.60 1.44 -1.64
N VAL A 196 16.53 0.93 -2.85
CA VAL A 196 15.27 0.73 -3.58
C VAL A 196 15.15 -0.71 -4.03
N TYR A 197 13.95 -1.27 -3.88
CA TYR A 197 13.61 -2.59 -4.36
C TYR A 197 12.89 -2.46 -5.68
N TYR A 198 13.32 -3.23 -6.68
CA TYR A 198 12.65 -3.29 -7.96
C TYR A 198 12.30 -4.72 -8.31
N ASP A 199 11.07 -4.94 -8.72
CA ASP A 199 10.61 -6.22 -9.23
C ASP A 199 9.48 -6.03 -10.25
N LEU A 200 9.23 -7.07 -11.05
CA LEU A 200 8.15 -7.12 -12.02
C LEU A 200 7.11 -8.15 -11.62
N THR A 201 5.87 -7.81 -11.89
CA THR A 201 4.77 -8.76 -11.87
C THR A 201 3.94 -8.62 -13.14
N ASN A 202 3.09 -9.59 -13.41
CA ASN A 202 2.17 -9.50 -14.53
C ASN A 202 0.71 -9.60 -14.08
N TYR A 203 -0.15 -9.03 -14.92
CA TYR A 203 -1.59 -9.05 -14.75
C TYR A 203 -2.21 -9.57 -16.04
N PHE A 204 -3.00 -10.64 -15.93
CA PHE A 204 -3.69 -11.23 -17.07
C PHE A 204 -4.99 -10.48 -17.38
N PHE A 205 -5.41 -10.57 -18.62
CA PHE A 205 -6.68 -10.05 -19.11
C PHE A 205 -7.58 -11.22 -19.49
N GLU A 206 -8.84 -11.14 -19.12
CA GLU A 206 -9.86 -12.11 -19.52
C GLU A 206 -10.36 -11.77 -20.94
N CYS A 207 -9.47 -11.88 -21.92
CA CYS A 207 -9.74 -11.74 -23.34
C CYS A 207 -8.83 -12.70 -24.12
N GLU A 208 -9.25 -13.07 -25.32
CA GLU A 208 -8.50 -13.97 -26.21
C GLU A 208 -7.63 -13.21 -27.21
N GLU A 209 -7.89 -11.92 -27.42
CA GLU A 209 -7.20 -11.08 -28.37
C GLU A 209 -6.07 -10.28 -27.71
N GLU A 210 -4.92 -10.21 -28.37
CA GLU A 210 -3.81 -9.33 -27.99
C GLU A 210 -3.86 -8.01 -28.78
N GLY A 211 -3.30 -6.96 -28.21
CA GLY A 211 -3.18 -5.65 -28.86
C GLY A 211 -2.57 -4.61 -27.93
N GLY A 212 -1.75 -3.73 -28.48
CA GLY A 212 -1.05 -2.69 -27.72
C GLY A 212 -0.21 -3.25 -26.57
N LEU A 213 -0.50 -2.84 -25.34
CA LEU A 213 0.18 -3.35 -24.13
C LEU A 213 -0.19 -4.79 -23.77
N VAL A 214 -1.40 -5.22 -24.13
CA VAL A 214 -1.93 -6.55 -23.80
C VAL A 214 -1.40 -7.56 -24.80
N GLN A 215 -0.42 -8.36 -24.40
CA GLN A 215 0.29 -9.30 -25.28
C GLN A 215 0.43 -10.66 -24.60
N PHE A 216 0.46 -11.75 -25.40
CA PHE A 216 0.83 -13.05 -24.86
C PHE A 216 2.29 -13.07 -24.41
N GLY A 217 2.53 -13.57 -23.23
CA GLY A 217 3.85 -13.64 -22.62
C GLY A 217 3.91 -14.70 -21.53
N HIS A 218 5.00 -14.74 -20.79
CA HIS A 218 5.16 -15.68 -19.68
C HIS A 218 4.29 -15.26 -18.50
N CYS A 219 3.07 -15.82 -18.41
CA CYS A 219 2.20 -15.59 -17.28
C CYS A 219 2.70 -16.32 -16.02
N LYS A 220 3.12 -15.57 -14.99
CA LYS A 220 3.61 -16.13 -13.70
C LYS A 220 2.57 -17.04 -13.00
N GLU A 221 1.30 -16.94 -13.39
CA GLU A 221 0.19 -17.76 -12.85
C GLU A 221 -0.16 -18.97 -13.73
N GLY A 222 0.56 -19.17 -14.82
CA GLY A 222 0.37 -20.29 -15.75
C GLY A 222 -0.94 -20.25 -16.54
N ARG A 223 -1.61 -19.09 -16.65
CA ARG A 223 -2.83 -18.93 -17.44
C ARG A 223 -2.46 -18.66 -18.92
N PRO A 224 -3.15 -19.29 -19.87
CA PRO A 224 -2.95 -19.06 -21.31
C PRO A 224 -3.72 -17.81 -21.77
N LEU A 225 -3.51 -16.68 -21.11
CA LEU A 225 -4.19 -15.41 -21.39
C LEU A 225 -3.14 -14.32 -21.64
N PRO A 226 -3.47 -13.31 -22.47
CA PRO A 226 -2.57 -12.17 -22.66
C PRO A 226 -2.43 -11.37 -21.35
N ILE A 227 -1.27 -10.76 -21.18
CA ILE A 227 -0.86 -10.08 -19.96
C ILE A 227 -0.34 -8.68 -20.26
N VAL A 228 -0.24 -7.86 -19.22
CA VAL A 228 0.66 -6.71 -19.14
C VAL A 228 1.69 -6.95 -18.05
N GLN A 229 2.87 -6.36 -18.19
CA GLN A 229 3.88 -6.37 -17.15
C GLN A 229 3.89 -5.06 -16.40
N MET A 230 4.01 -5.12 -15.07
CA MET A 230 4.15 -3.97 -14.19
C MET A 230 5.47 -4.06 -13.45
N GLY A 231 6.35 -3.09 -13.68
CA GLY A 231 7.53 -2.86 -12.87
C GLY A 231 7.21 -1.88 -11.74
N LEU A 232 7.68 -2.16 -10.53
CA LEU A 232 7.45 -1.34 -9.36
C LEU A 232 8.77 -1.09 -8.64
N PHE A 233 9.05 0.18 -8.32
CA PHE A 233 10.06 0.56 -7.34
C PHE A 233 9.40 0.86 -6.00
N MET A 234 9.98 0.30 -4.93
CA MET A 234 9.63 0.63 -3.55
C MET A 234 10.87 1.08 -2.79
N ASP A 235 10.72 2.03 -1.89
CA ASP A 235 11.81 2.42 -0.99
C ASP A 235 12.00 1.41 0.16
N HIS A 236 13.05 1.59 0.92
CA HIS A 236 13.39 0.72 2.05
C HIS A 236 12.30 0.67 3.14
N ASP A 237 11.53 1.74 3.28
CA ASP A 237 10.43 1.83 4.25
C ASP A 237 9.13 1.18 3.75
N GLY A 238 9.09 0.66 2.54
CA GLY A 238 7.94 -0.01 1.95
C GLY A 238 6.91 0.90 1.32
N PHE A 239 7.28 2.12 0.96
CA PHE A 239 6.41 3.00 0.19
C PHE A 239 6.68 2.87 -1.31
N PRO A 240 5.63 2.81 -2.15
CA PRO A 240 5.77 2.87 -3.59
C PRO A 240 6.48 4.17 -4.00
N LEU A 241 7.45 4.05 -4.91
CA LEU A 241 8.27 5.14 -5.40
C LEU A 241 7.91 5.50 -6.83
N ALA A 242 7.99 4.54 -7.73
CA ALA A 242 7.66 4.67 -9.14
C ALA A 242 7.24 3.33 -9.74
N MET A 243 6.51 3.37 -10.85
CA MET A 243 6.12 2.18 -11.60
C MET A 243 6.14 2.40 -13.10
N CYS A 244 6.24 1.31 -13.87
CA CYS A 244 5.99 1.29 -15.31
C CYS A 244 4.99 0.20 -15.69
N ILE A 245 4.36 0.38 -16.84
CA ILE A 245 3.52 -0.64 -17.48
C ILE A 245 4.09 -0.91 -18.86
N GLU A 246 4.40 -2.18 -19.10
CA GLU A 246 5.07 -2.66 -20.31
C GLU A 246 4.24 -3.74 -21.01
N PRO A 247 4.45 -3.94 -22.33
CA PRO A 247 3.81 -5.03 -23.05
C PRO A 247 4.12 -6.41 -22.45
N GLY A 248 3.14 -7.31 -22.48
CA GLY A 248 3.24 -8.64 -21.88
C GLY A 248 4.35 -9.52 -22.44
N ASN A 249 4.77 -9.30 -23.68
CA ASN A 249 5.84 -10.02 -24.37
C ASN A 249 7.24 -9.39 -24.23
N LYS A 250 7.37 -8.24 -23.54
CA LYS A 250 8.66 -7.58 -23.34
C LYS A 250 9.54 -8.38 -22.39
N ALA A 251 10.84 -8.49 -22.69
CA ALA A 251 11.80 -9.13 -21.80
C ALA A 251 11.95 -8.34 -20.49
N GLU A 252 11.85 -9.02 -19.35
CA GLU A 252 11.91 -8.40 -17.99
C GLU A 252 13.18 -7.57 -17.78
N THR A 253 14.34 -8.07 -18.26
CA THR A 253 15.64 -7.40 -18.14
C THR A 253 15.71 -6.02 -18.80
N GLY A 254 14.92 -5.78 -19.84
CA GLY A 254 14.89 -4.50 -20.55
C GLY A 254 14.05 -3.41 -19.91
N THR A 255 13.42 -3.67 -18.76
CA THR A 255 12.51 -2.71 -18.10
C THR A 255 13.21 -1.83 -17.07
N LEU A 256 14.28 -2.31 -16.45
CA LEU A 256 14.95 -1.66 -15.32
C LEU A 256 15.62 -0.34 -15.75
N LYS A 257 16.49 -0.38 -16.74
CA LYS A 257 17.28 0.76 -17.21
C LYS A 257 16.45 2.01 -17.61
N PRO A 258 15.35 1.90 -18.38
CA PRO A 258 14.50 3.06 -18.65
C PRO A 258 13.84 3.66 -17.40
N MET A 259 13.49 2.81 -16.43
CA MET A 259 12.88 3.27 -15.18
C MET A 259 13.87 4.00 -14.29
N GLU A 260 15.10 3.54 -14.18
CA GLU A 260 16.17 4.24 -13.45
C GLU A 260 16.46 5.62 -14.06
N GLN A 261 16.40 5.75 -15.39
CA GLN A 261 16.54 7.04 -16.03
C GLN A 261 15.41 8.00 -15.64
N ILE A 262 14.17 7.50 -15.56
CA ILE A 262 13.04 8.28 -15.07
C ILE A 262 13.25 8.71 -13.61
N LEU A 263 13.75 7.82 -12.74
CA LEU A 263 14.06 8.16 -11.34
C LEU A 263 15.10 9.29 -11.26
N LYS A 264 16.13 9.23 -12.08
CA LYS A 264 17.15 10.28 -12.17
C LYS A 264 16.56 11.61 -12.66
N ASP A 265 15.89 11.61 -13.80
CA ASP A 265 15.49 12.83 -14.51
C ASP A 265 14.31 13.53 -13.84
N LYS A 266 13.33 12.78 -13.32
CA LYS A 266 12.09 13.34 -12.80
C LYS A 266 12.01 13.36 -11.28
N PHE A 267 12.63 12.39 -10.60
CA PHE A 267 12.60 12.27 -9.15
C PHE A 267 13.84 12.89 -8.48
N GLY A 268 14.92 13.10 -9.24
CA GLY A 268 16.19 13.61 -8.72
C GLY A 268 16.97 12.58 -7.91
N LEU A 269 16.71 11.30 -8.13
CA LEU A 269 17.35 10.18 -7.43
C LEU A 269 18.50 9.63 -8.28
N SER A 270 19.74 10.00 -7.95
CA SER A 270 20.95 9.53 -8.63
C SER A 270 21.80 8.57 -7.78
N LYS A 271 21.71 8.67 -6.45
CA LYS A 271 22.44 7.84 -5.49
C LYS A 271 21.52 6.80 -4.89
N LEU A 272 21.60 5.56 -5.36
CA LEU A 272 20.75 4.50 -4.87
C LEU A 272 21.37 3.12 -5.04
N VAL A 273 21.02 2.21 -4.14
CA VAL A 273 21.30 0.78 -4.23
C VAL A 273 20.06 0.09 -4.76
N VAL A 274 20.17 -0.53 -5.93
CA VAL A 274 19.05 -1.25 -6.56
C VAL A 274 19.06 -2.71 -6.13
N CYS A 275 18.03 -3.14 -5.44
CA CYS A 275 17.84 -4.54 -5.03
C CYS A 275 16.87 -5.24 -5.99
N THR A 276 17.36 -6.26 -6.72
CA THR A 276 16.57 -7.00 -7.71
C THR A 276 16.56 -8.50 -7.48
N ASP A 277 15.60 -9.15 -8.12
CA ASP A 277 15.53 -10.59 -8.25
C ASP A 277 16.54 -11.13 -9.29
N GLY A 278 16.81 -12.45 -9.23
CA GLY A 278 17.70 -13.15 -10.17
C GLY A 278 17.23 -13.15 -11.62
N GLY A 279 15.96 -12.92 -11.91
CA GLY A 279 15.41 -12.75 -13.24
C GLY A 279 15.85 -11.46 -13.91
N LEU A 280 16.13 -10.42 -13.12
CA LEU A 280 16.56 -9.09 -13.56
C LEU A 280 18.08 -8.90 -13.55
N SER A 281 18.84 -9.90 -13.09
CA SER A 281 20.27 -9.84 -12.82
C SER A 281 21.17 -10.12 -14.03
N SER A 282 20.87 -9.58 -15.21
CA SER A 282 21.78 -9.66 -16.35
C SER A 282 23.09 -8.88 -16.07
N TYR A 283 24.20 -9.28 -16.70
CA TYR A 283 25.47 -8.55 -16.58
C TYR A 283 25.35 -7.10 -17.03
N GLU A 284 24.53 -6.82 -18.04
CA GLU A 284 24.26 -5.47 -18.53
C GLU A 284 23.52 -4.62 -17.49
N ASN A 285 22.51 -5.18 -16.83
CA ASN A 285 21.80 -4.47 -15.75
C ASN A 285 22.74 -4.17 -14.59
N ARG A 286 23.49 -5.18 -14.11
CA ARG A 286 24.48 -4.98 -13.02
C ARG A 286 25.49 -3.90 -13.37
N LYS A 287 26.02 -3.90 -14.61
CA LYS A 287 26.95 -2.87 -15.06
C LYS A 287 26.31 -1.50 -15.11
N ASN A 288 25.08 -1.39 -15.60
CA ASN A 288 24.34 -0.14 -15.58
C ASN A 288 24.12 0.38 -14.14
N ASP A 289 23.77 -0.52 -13.22
CA ASP A 289 23.49 -0.21 -11.82
C ASP A 289 24.77 0.08 -11.01
N SER A 290 25.98 -0.24 -11.54
CA SER A 290 27.28 0.05 -10.93
C SER A 290 27.94 1.34 -11.45
N VAL A 291 27.24 2.15 -12.25
CA VAL A 291 27.80 3.37 -12.85
C VAL A 291 27.44 4.61 -12.02
N GLY A 292 28.45 5.45 -11.74
CA GLY A 292 28.29 6.68 -10.94
C GLY A 292 28.10 6.39 -9.47
N ASP A 293 27.12 7.03 -8.85
CA ASP A 293 26.79 6.86 -7.41
C ASP A 293 25.76 5.75 -7.17
N ARG A 294 25.62 4.78 -8.06
CA ARG A 294 24.70 3.65 -7.97
C ARG A 294 25.44 2.38 -7.63
N SER A 295 24.74 1.47 -6.99
CA SER A 295 25.20 0.12 -6.68
C SER A 295 24.06 -0.86 -6.77
N PHE A 296 24.35 -2.15 -6.82
CA PHE A 296 23.34 -3.20 -6.92
C PHE A 296 23.49 -4.28 -5.85
N VAL A 297 22.37 -4.89 -5.50
CA VAL A 297 22.30 -6.17 -4.78
C VAL A 297 21.31 -7.04 -5.54
N THR A 298 21.73 -8.19 -6.02
CA THR A 298 20.87 -9.09 -6.79
C THR A 298 21.04 -10.54 -6.39
N VAL A 299 19.98 -11.32 -6.56
CA VAL A 299 20.03 -12.77 -6.33
C VAL A 299 20.83 -13.43 -7.44
N GLN A 300 21.78 -14.29 -7.05
CA GLN A 300 22.61 -15.06 -7.97
C GLN A 300 22.26 -16.54 -7.90
N SER A 301 21.86 -17.13 -9.02
CA SER A 301 21.68 -18.59 -9.08
C SER A 301 23.03 -19.31 -9.03
N LEU A 302 23.26 -20.11 -8.02
CA LEU A 302 24.47 -20.95 -7.89
C LEU A 302 24.62 -21.95 -9.05
N LYS A 303 23.52 -22.42 -9.61
CA LYS A 303 23.52 -23.33 -10.77
C LYS A 303 24.01 -22.68 -12.06
N LYS A 304 24.10 -21.34 -12.12
CA LYS A 304 24.47 -20.57 -13.33
C LYS A 304 25.85 -19.89 -13.23
N ILE A 305 26.56 -20.02 -12.12
CA ILE A 305 27.93 -19.50 -11.98
C ILE A 305 28.97 -20.47 -12.53
N LYS A 306 30.20 -19.97 -12.77
CA LYS A 306 31.33 -20.78 -13.27
C LYS A 306 31.64 -21.95 -12.32
N GLY A 307 32.09 -23.09 -12.86
CA GLY A 307 32.31 -24.32 -12.09
C GLY A 307 33.19 -24.14 -10.85
N HIS A 308 34.33 -23.45 -10.99
CA HIS A 308 35.24 -23.18 -9.85
C HIS A 308 34.63 -22.28 -8.75
N LEU A 309 33.69 -21.40 -9.11
CA LEU A 309 32.94 -20.59 -8.13
C LEU A 309 31.84 -21.42 -7.47
N GLN A 310 31.25 -22.35 -8.23
CA GLN A 310 30.26 -23.28 -7.70
C GLN A 310 30.89 -24.24 -6.68
N GLU A 311 32.07 -24.80 -7.00
CA GLU A 311 32.84 -25.64 -6.08
C GLU A 311 33.18 -24.86 -4.81
N TRP A 312 33.73 -23.65 -4.93
CA TRP A 312 33.98 -22.78 -3.79
C TRP A 312 32.71 -22.50 -2.98
N ALA A 313 31.59 -22.20 -3.64
CA ALA A 313 30.33 -21.87 -2.98
C ALA A 313 29.78 -23.05 -2.16
N LEU A 314 29.94 -24.27 -2.64
CA LEU A 314 29.44 -25.51 -2.02
C LEU A 314 30.44 -26.13 -1.06
N ASP A 315 31.68 -25.65 -0.97
CA ASP A 315 32.67 -26.12 0.00
C ASP A 315 32.17 -25.90 1.43
N CYS A 316 32.29 -26.91 2.26
CA CYS A 316 31.85 -26.90 3.66
C CYS A 316 32.68 -26.02 4.59
N LYS A 317 33.86 -25.56 4.16
CA LYS A 317 34.81 -24.77 4.96
C LYS A 317 34.75 -23.27 4.69
N GLY A 318 35.29 -22.48 5.63
CA GLY A 318 35.45 -21.04 5.51
C GLY A 318 34.14 -20.25 5.72
N TRP A 319 33.20 -20.82 6.46
CA TRP A 319 31.93 -20.16 6.79
C TRP A 319 32.06 -19.29 8.04
N ARG A 320 31.41 -18.12 8.04
CA ARG A 320 31.37 -17.17 9.14
C ARG A 320 29.94 -16.84 9.54
N THR A 321 29.78 -16.31 10.73
CA THR A 321 28.50 -15.78 11.23
C THR A 321 28.59 -14.26 11.45
N ALA A 322 27.48 -13.57 11.45
CA ALA A 322 27.44 -12.15 11.73
C ALA A 322 28.02 -11.84 13.13
N GLY A 323 28.94 -10.88 13.21
CA GLY A 323 29.57 -10.45 14.48
C GLY A 323 30.65 -11.39 15.02
N SER A 324 31.13 -12.36 14.23
CA SER A 324 32.21 -13.26 14.63
C SER A 324 33.17 -13.52 13.48
N ASP A 325 34.48 -13.46 13.78
CA ASP A 325 35.54 -13.82 12.83
C ASP A 325 35.86 -15.31 12.81
N LYS A 326 35.18 -16.10 13.66
CA LYS A 326 35.38 -17.55 13.72
C LYS A 326 34.91 -18.18 12.40
N GLU A 327 35.78 -19.05 11.86
CA GLU A 327 35.46 -19.85 10.70
C GLU A 327 34.89 -21.22 11.12
N TYR A 328 33.87 -21.64 10.38
CA TYR A 328 33.16 -22.90 10.61
C TYR A 328 33.29 -23.85 9.42
N ASP A 329 33.29 -25.13 9.69
CA ASP A 329 33.03 -26.20 8.73
C ASP A 329 31.61 -26.70 8.94
N ILE A 330 30.68 -26.34 8.01
CA ILE A 330 29.25 -26.64 8.15
C ILE A 330 28.94 -28.17 8.09
N SER A 331 29.90 -28.99 7.65
CA SER A 331 29.73 -30.46 7.64
C SER A 331 29.86 -31.08 9.03
N THR A 332 30.53 -30.40 9.96
CA THR A 332 30.80 -30.89 11.31
C THR A 332 29.81 -30.38 12.36
N LEU A 333 28.91 -29.48 11.98
CA LEU A 333 27.99 -28.80 12.88
C LEU A 333 26.71 -29.63 13.11
N ASP A 334 26.18 -29.58 14.33
CA ASP A 334 24.87 -30.13 14.63
C ASP A 334 23.77 -29.23 14.05
N SER A 335 22.95 -29.81 13.19
CA SER A 335 21.86 -29.11 12.50
C SER A 335 20.76 -28.63 13.45
N LYS A 336 20.56 -29.23 14.61
CA LYS A 336 19.56 -28.82 15.61
C LYS A 336 20.06 -27.61 16.41
N GLU A 337 21.32 -27.67 16.85
CA GLU A 337 21.93 -26.56 17.59
C GLU A 337 22.04 -25.28 16.76
N HIS A 338 22.36 -25.43 15.48
CA HIS A 338 22.57 -24.32 14.54
C HIS A 338 21.39 -24.07 13.59
N CYS A 339 20.18 -24.53 13.92
CA CYS A 339 19.01 -24.44 13.04
C CYS A 339 18.69 -22.99 12.59
N GLU A 340 18.74 -22.05 13.51
CA GLU A 340 18.44 -20.63 13.25
C GLU A 340 19.69 -19.81 12.86
N THR A 341 20.88 -20.43 12.83
CA THR A 341 22.12 -19.74 12.49
C THR A 341 22.24 -19.56 10.98
N LEU A 342 22.52 -18.33 10.56
CA LEU A 342 22.84 -18.00 9.17
C LEU A 342 24.36 -17.89 9.02
N PHE A 343 24.94 -18.77 8.24
CA PHE A 343 26.34 -18.74 7.86
C PHE A 343 26.51 -18.03 6.52
N TYR A 344 27.64 -17.37 6.31
CA TYR A 344 27.99 -16.74 5.04
C TYR A 344 29.46 -16.87 4.73
N LYS A 345 29.80 -16.76 3.43
CA LYS A 345 31.13 -16.52 2.92
C LYS A 345 31.06 -15.65 1.66
N GLU A 346 32.14 -14.97 1.34
CA GLU A 346 32.18 -14.02 0.25
C GLU A 346 33.48 -14.11 -0.55
N ARG A 347 33.37 -13.73 -1.84
CA ARG A 347 34.52 -13.67 -2.75
C ARG A 347 34.28 -12.66 -3.85
N TRP A 348 35.28 -11.84 -4.15
CA TRP A 348 35.28 -10.97 -5.34
C TRP A 348 35.47 -11.81 -6.62
N ASP A 349 34.67 -11.52 -7.63
CA ASP A 349 34.71 -12.14 -8.97
C ASP A 349 34.58 -11.06 -10.05
N PRO A 350 35.67 -10.32 -10.36
CA PRO A 350 35.68 -9.39 -11.48
C PRO A 350 35.39 -10.16 -12.77
N THR A 351 34.35 -9.73 -13.48
CA THR A 351 33.89 -10.44 -14.68
C THR A 351 34.08 -9.55 -15.91
N LYS A 352 34.87 -10.03 -16.89
CA LYS A 352 34.99 -9.37 -18.19
C LYS A 352 33.71 -9.54 -18.99
N MET A 353 33.16 -8.44 -19.47
CA MET A 353 32.00 -8.41 -20.35
C MET A 353 32.36 -8.58 -21.81
N SER A 354 31.38 -8.91 -22.64
CA SER A 354 31.52 -8.99 -24.09
C SER A 354 31.94 -7.65 -24.72
N THR A 355 31.68 -6.53 -24.08
CA THR A 355 32.10 -5.17 -24.46
C THR A 355 33.56 -4.89 -24.19
N GLY A 356 34.30 -5.79 -23.50
CA GLY A 356 35.69 -5.59 -23.06
C GLY A 356 35.82 -4.90 -21.71
N GLU A 357 34.76 -4.36 -21.16
CA GLU A 357 34.73 -3.75 -19.83
C GLU A 357 34.74 -4.82 -18.71
N THR A 358 35.24 -4.45 -17.52
CA THR A 358 35.19 -5.31 -16.35
C THR A 358 34.06 -4.85 -15.42
N LEU A 359 33.23 -5.79 -15.00
CA LEU A 359 32.27 -5.60 -13.93
C LEU A 359 32.90 -6.06 -12.62
N GLU A 360 33.22 -5.10 -11.75
CA GLU A 360 33.68 -5.37 -10.40
C GLU A 360 32.49 -5.81 -9.54
N GLN A 361 32.54 -7.05 -9.08
CA GLN A 361 31.46 -7.61 -8.25
C GLN A 361 31.98 -8.66 -7.28
N ARG A 362 31.26 -8.88 -6.19
CA ARG A 362 31.51 -9.98 -5.26
C ARG A 362 30.28 -10.88 -5.14
N ILE A 363 30.52 -12.13 -4.89
CA ILE A 363 29.49 -13.14 -4.60
C ILE A 363 29.49 -13.38 -3.10
N ILE A 364 28.33 -13.23 -2.48
CA ILE A 364 28.06 -13.55 -1.08
C ILE A 364 27.17 -14.79 -1.09
N VAL A 365 27.65 -15.90 -0.48
CA VAL A 365 26.86 -17.12 -0.36
C VAL A 365 26.46 -17.29 1.08
N THR A 366 25.20 -17.61 1.31
CA THR A 366 24.66 -17.93 2.63
C THR A 366 24.30 -19.40 2.71
N PHE A 367 24.37 -19.97 3.93
CA PHE A 367 23.93 -21.31 4.24
C PHE A 367 23.11 -21.32 5.53
N SER A 368 22.01 -22.08 5.55
CA SER A 368 21.16 -22.28 6.72
C SER A 368 20.63 -23.71 6.75
N PHE A 369 20.73 -24.37 7.91
CA PHE A 369 20.16 -25.71 8.13
C PHE A 369 18.63 -25.71 8.02
N LYS A 370 17.97 -24.64 8.48
CA LYS A 370 16.51 -24.44 8.33
C LYS A 370 16.11 -24.41 6.84
N TYR A 371 16.85 -23.67 6.03
CA TYR A 371 16.59 -23.58 4.60
C TYR A 371 16.91 -24.89 3.88
N LYS A 372 17.97 -25.60 4.29
CA LYS A 372 18.30 -26.95 3.82
C LYS A 372 17.15 -27.93 4.06
N ALA A 373 16.64 -27.97 5.28
CA ALA A 373 15.52 -28.84 5.64
C ALA A 373 14.25 -28.50 4.82
N TYR A 374 13.97 -27.21 4.63
CA TYR A 374 12.84 -26.76 3.81
C TYR A 374 12.96 -27.22 2.34
N LEU A 375 14.12 -27.02 1.71
CA LEU A 375 14.33 -27.43 0.32
C LEU A 375 14.30 -28.95 0.15
N SER A 376 14.88 -29.70 1.09
CA SER A 376 14.79 -31.17 1.11
C SER A 376 13.33 -31.63 1.17
N TYR A 377 12.53 -31.07 2.09
CA TYR A 377 11.10 -31.37 2.20
C TYR A 377 10.33 -31.07 0.90
N VAL A 378 10.58 -29.93 0.28
CA VAL A 378 9.94 -29.55 -1.00
C VAL A 378 10.31 -30.54 -2.10
N ARG A 379 11.60 -30.92 -2.19
CA ARG A 379 12.07 -31.90 -3.17
C ARG A 379 11.47 -33.29 -2.93
N GLU A 380 11.44 -33.78 -1.70
CA GLU A 380 10.83 -35.07 -1.34
C GLU A 380 9.35 -35.14 -1.78
N ARG A 381 8.59 -34.08 -1.60
CA ARG A 381 7.20 -34.00 -2.09
C ARG A 381 7.12 -34.03 -3.62
N GLN A 382 8.07 -33.43 -4.32
CA GLN A 382 8.12 -33.46 -5.78
C GLN A 382 8.54 -34.84 -6.30
N VAL A 383 9.51 -35.49 -5.66
CA VAL A 383 9.92 -36.87 -5.94
C VAL A 383 8.75 -37.83 -5.70
N SER A 384 8.01 -37.68 -4.60
CA SER A 384 6.81 -38.48 -4.33
C SER A 384 5.77 -38.36 -5.44
N ARG A 385 5.59 -37.15 -6.00
CA ARG A 385 4.71 -36.93 -7.17
C ARG A 385 5.24 -37.61 -8.44
N ALA A 386 6.57 -37.61 -8.66
CA ALA A 386 7.19 -38.29 -9.79
C ALA A 386 6.99 -39.81 -9.68
N VAL A 387 7.20 -40.40 -8.49
CA VAL A 387 6.93 -41.83 -8.21
C VAL A 387 5.47 -42.19 -8.47
N ALA A 388 4.53 -41.35 -8.00
CA ALA A 388 3.10 -41.57 -8.24
C ALA A 388 2.72 -41.49 -9.75
N LEU A 389 3.42 -40.67 -10.55
CA LEU A 389 3.24 -40.64 -12.00
C LEU A 389 3.77 -41.94 -12.66
N LEU A 390 4.93 -42.42 -12.24
CA LEU A 390 5.49 -43.71 -12.70
C LEU A 390 4.57 -44.88 -12.41
N GLN A 391 4.02 -44.94 -11.20
CA GLN A 391 3.09 -46.02 -10.79
C GLN A 391 1.78 -45.98 -11.60
N LYS A 392 1.27 -44.84 -11.93
CA LYS A 392 0.03 -44.69 -12.73
C LYS A 392 0.22 -44.99 -14.21
N GLY A 393 1.45 -44.98 -14.72
CA GLY A 393 1.77 -45.20 -16.14
C GLY A 393 1.15 -44.19 -17.13
N ARG A 394 0.41 -43.19 -16.63
CA ARG A 394 -0.27 -42.18 -17.45
C ARG A 394 0.35 -40.81 -17.25
N GLY A 395 0.60 -40.08 -18.33
CA GLY A 395 1.08 -38.69 -18.29
C GLY A 395 2.60 -38.55 -18.14
N VAL A 396 3.36 -39.64 -18.10
CA VAL A 396 4.83 -39.61 -18.05
C VAL A 396 5.42 -39.05 -19.35
N THR A 397 4.84 -39.42 -20.47
CA THR A 397 5.23 -39.00 -21.82
C THR A 397 4.90 -37.54 -22.15
N SER A 398 4.00 -36.90 -21.37
CA SER A 398 3.62 -35.52 -21.66
C SER A 398 4.76 -34.54 -21.35
N ARG A 399 4.88 -33.47 -22.17
CA ARG A 399 5.91 -32.43 -22.01
C ARG A 399 5.88 -31.79 -20.63
N ARG A 400 7.06 -31.47 -20.06
CA ARG A 400 7.19 -30.72 -18.81
C ARG A 400 6.49 -29.37 -18.91
N LYS A 401 5.69 -29.02 -17.91
CA LYS A 401 4.96 -27.74 -17.89
C LYS A 401 5.82 -26.55 -17.42
N SER A 402 6.84 -26.84 -16.62
CA SER A 402 7.76 -25.83 -16.09
C SER A 402 9.11 -26.47 -15.72
N PRO A 403 10.19 -25.69 -15.54
CA PRO A 403 11.47 -26.19 -15.04
C PRO A 403 11.36 -26.93 -13.71
N ASN A 404 10.38 -26.56 -12.86
CA ASN A 404 10.15 -27.17 -11.55
C ASN A 404 9.11 -28.32 -11.58
N ASP A 405 8.71 -28.79 -12.75
CA ASP A 405 7.80 -29.93 -12.88
C ASP A 405 8.43 -31.19 -12.28
N ALA A 406 7.65 -31.94 -11.48
CA ALA A 406 8.07 -33.20 -10.86
C ALA A 406 8.64 -34.23 -11.89
N LYS A 407 8.20 -34.14 -13.13
CA LYS A 407 8.69 -34.98 -14.25
C LYS A 407 10.17 -34.81 -14.55
N ARG A 408 10.86 -33.76 -14.03
CA ARG A 408 12.32 -33.63 -14.17
C ARG A 408 13.10 -34.74 -13.46
N PHE A 409 12.46 -35.37 -12.47
CA PHE A 409 12.99 -36.52 -11.75
C PHE A 409 12.67 -37.87 -12.42
N ILE A 410 12.13 -37.86 -13.63
CA ILE A 410 11.87 -39.07 -14.41
C ILE A 410 12.79 -39.06 -15.63
N LYS A 411 13.54 -40.14 -15.84
CA LYS A 411 14.31 -40.39 -17.04
C LYS A 411 13.63 -41.47 -17.92
N ALA A 412 13.72 -41.30 -19.22
CA ALA A 412 13.32 -42.30 -20.19
C ALA A 412 14.56 -43.11 -20.62
N GLU A 413 14.42 -44.39 -20.71
CA GLU A 413 15.46 -45.30 -21.20
C GLU A 413 14.94 -45.98 -22.46
N HIS A 414 15.72 -45.93 -23.53
CA HIS A 414 15.35 -46.42 -24.88
C HIS A 414 16.25 -47.60 -25.30
N CYS A 415 16.74 -48.41 -24.31
CA CYS A 415 17.63 -49.53 -24.58
C CYS A 415 17.00 -50.86 -24.15
N THR A 416 17.25 -51.94 -24.91
CA THR A 416 16.99 -53.31 -24.44
C THR A 416 17.99 -53.73 -23.40
N ALA A 417 17.76 -54.88 -22.74
CA ALA A 417 18.71 -55.45 -21.80
C ALA A 417 20.10 -55.75 -22.42
N ASP A 418 20.14 -55.95 -23.73
CA ASP A 418 21.34 -56.23 -24.51
C ASP A 418 22.02 -54.98 -25.08
N GLY A 419 21.50 -53.75 -24.72
CA GLY A 419 22.09 -52.48 -25.11
C GLY A 419 21.70 -51.96 -26.51
N GLU A 420 20.78 -52.62 -27.22
CA GLU A 420 20.24 -52.13 -28.50
C GLU A 420 19.11 -51.09 -28.28
N LEU A 421 18.98 -50.16 -29.25
CA LEU A 421 17.88 -49.17 -29.25
C LEU A 421 16.52 -49.87 -29.34
N ALA A 422 15.71 -49.74 -28.28
CA ALA A 422 14.39 -50.35 -28.21
C ALA A 422 13.30 -49.37 -28.67
N GLN A 423 12.24 -49.95 -29.28
CA GLN A 423 10.98 -49.20 -29.54
C GLN A 423 10.15 -48.98 -28.27
N ILE A 424 10.49 -49.67 -27.16
CA ILE A 424 9.77 -49.57 -25.89
C ILE A 424 10.53 -48.65 -24.95
N GLU A 425 9.91 -47.54 -24.57
CA GLU A 425 10.41 -46.59 -23.56
C GLU A 425 10.15 -47.17 -22.17
N SER A 426 11.19 -47.35 -21.36
CA SER A 426 11.03 -47.57 -19.94
C SER A 426 11.28 -46.25 -19.20
N TYR A 427 10.51 -46.03 -18.14
CA TYR A 427 10.61 -44.81 -17.34
C TYR A 427 11.04 -45.18 -15.93
N SER A 428 12.12 -44.54 -15.46
CA SER A 428 12.66 -44.76 -14.12
C SER A 428 12.88 -43.43 -13.39
N LEU A 429 13.09 -43.54 -12.07
CA LEU A 429 13.42 -42.34 -11.28
C LEU A 429 14.86 -41.91 -11.57
N ASN A 430 15.07 -40.65 -11.84
CA ASN A 430 16.37 -40.05 -12.10
C ASN A 430 17.06 -39.67 -10.79
N GLN A 431 17.73 -40.64 -10.16
CA GLN A 431 18.43 -40.45 -8.87
C GLN A 431 19.58 -39.43 -9.00
N GLU A 432 20.29 -39.43 -10.11
CA GLU A 432 21.37 -38.48 -10.37
C GLU A 432 20.87 -37.02 -10.32
N MET A 433 19.72 -36.74 -10.94
CA MET A 433 19.12 -35.40 -10.91
C MET A 433 18.67 -35.00 -9.49
N ILE A 434 18.16 -35.97 -8.71
CA ILE A 434 17.76 -35.74 -7.30
C ILE A 434 19.00 -35.36 -6.49
N ASP A 435 20.07 -36.10 -6.63
CA ASP A 435 21.32 -35.90 -5.89
C ASP A 435 22.02 -34.61 -6.31
N GLN A 436 22.02 -34.30 -7.62
CA GLN A 436 22.52 -33.00 -8.13
C GLN A 436 21.77 -31.81 -7.55
N GLU A 437 20.45 -31.88 -7.47
CA GLU A 437 19.66 -30.78 -6.86
C GLU A 437 19.89 -30.69 -5.36
N ALA A 438 20.06 -31.82 -4.67
CA ALA A 438 20.30 -31.90 -3.21
C ALA A 438 21.58 -31.16 -2.80
N ARG A 439 22.60 -31.12 -3.65
CA ARG A 439 23.86 -30.41 -3.39
C ARG A 439 23.69 -28.93 -3.10
N PHE A 440 22.62 -28.31 -3.59
CA PHE A 440 22.34 -26.88 -3.44
C PHE A 440 21.42 -26.56 -2.25
N ASP A 441 20.99 -27.56 -1.49
CA ASP A 441 20.08 -27.36 -0.38
C ASP A 441 20.73 -26.56 0.75
N GLY A 442 20.02 -25.54 1.20
CA GLY A 442 20.48 -24.65 2.27
C GLY A 442 21.32 -23.48 1.77
N PHE A 443 21.77 -23.50 0.50
CA PHE A 443 22.61 -22.44 -0.06
C PHE A 443 21.76 -21.41 -0.82
N TYR A 444 22.14 -20.13 -0.64
CA TYR A 444 21.55 -19.00 -1.34
C TYR A 444 22.67 -18.01 -1.66
N ALA A 445 22.65 -17.38 -2.83
CA ALA A 445 23.71 -16.48 -3.21
C ALA A 445 23.21 -15.13 -3.69
N LEU A 446 23.99 -14.12 -3.35
CA LEU A 446 23.84 -12.73 -3.76
C LEU A 446 25.05 -12.29 -4.57
N CYS A 447 24.86 -11.30 -5.42
CA CYS A 447 25.90 -10.61 -6.12
C CYS A 447 25.75 -9.10 -5.91
N THR A 448 26.86 -8.38 -5.66
CA THR A 448 26.88 -6.95 -5.39
C THR A 448 28.24 -6.34 -5.75
N ASP A 449 28.25 -5.03 -6.01
CA ASP A 449 29.46 -4.20 -6.11
C ASP A 449 29.76 -3.41 -4.83
N LEU A 450 28.91 -3.48 -3.80
CA LEU A 450 29.08 -2.80 -2.53
C LEU A 450 30.24 -3.40 -1.72
N TRP A 451 30.96 -2.54 -0.99
CA TRP A 451 32.03 -2.90 -0.07
C TRP A 451 31.57 -3.07 1.39
N ASP A 452 30.31 -2.77 1.67
CA ASP A 452 29.72 -2.92 2.99
C ASP A 452 29.84 -4.35 3.52
N PRO A 453 29.83 -4.58 4.84
CA PRO A 453 29.92 -5.92 5.43
C PRO A 453 28.84 -6.87 4.86
N ALA A 454 29.22 -8.12 4.57
CA ALA A 454 28.29 -9.09 3.99
C ALA A 454 26.99 -9.28 4.80
N PRO A 455 26.98 -9.26 6.15
CA PRO A 455 25.74 -9.32 6.92
C PRO A 455 24.77 -8.16 6.63
N ASP A 456 25.27 -6.96 6.34
CA ASP A 456 24.43 -5.81 6.01
C ASP A 456 23.81 -5.96 4.62
N ILE A 457 24.58 -6.45 3.65
CA ILE A 457 24.06 -6.76 2.30
C ILE A 457 22.99 -7.87 2.36
N ILE A 458 23.21 -8.90 3.18
CA ILE A 458 22.24 -9.98 3.38
C ILE A 458 20.93 -9.40 3.96
N ARG A 459 21.04 -8.50 4.94
CA ARG A 459 19.89 -7.82 5.54
C ARG A 459 19.16 -6.95 4.53
N LEU A 460 19.88 -6.20 3.69
CA LEU A 460 19.29 -5.42 2.60
C LEU A 460 18.49 -6.31 1.65
N ASN A 461 19.07 -7.41 1.19
CA ASN A 461 18.33 -8.35 0.33
C ASN A 461 17.11 -8.96 1.04
N GLY A 462 17.20 -9.20 2.33
CA GLY A 462 16.08 -9.67 3.16
C GLY A 462 14.87 -8.74 3.09
N GLY A 463 15.06 -7.43 2.85
CA GLY A 463 13.98 -6.45 2.68
C GLY A 463 13.15 -6.61 1.40
N ARG A 464 13.54 -7.45 0.45
CA ARG A 464 12.80 -7.67 -0.82
C ARG A 464 11.36 -8.15 -0.63
N TRP A 465 11.03 -8.81 0.48
CA TRP A 465 9.65 -9.19 0.78
C TRP A 465 8.67 -8.00 0.77
N ILE A 466 9.18 -6.78 0.97
CA ILE A 466 8.41 -5.53 0.96
C ILE A 466 7.70 -5.34 -0.38
N ILE A 467 8.41 -5.55 -1.51
CA ILE A 467 7.82 -5.38 -2.83
C ILE A 467 6.85 -6.52 -3.17
N GLU A 468 7.18 -7.76 -2.76
CA GLU A 468 6.29 -8.91 -2.91
C GLU A 468 4.97 -8.68 -2.16
N ASN A 469 5.03 -8.13 -0.93
CA ASN A 469 3.84 -7.73 -0.17
C ASN A 469 3.05 -6.61 -0.87
N GLY A 470 3.74 -5.62 -1.47
CA GLY A 470 3.09 -4.58 -2.27
C GLY A 470 2.29 -5.16 -3.43
N PHE A 471 2.87 -6.08 -4.19
CA PHE A 471 2.15 -6.79 -5.26
C PHE A 471 1.00 -7.66 -4.75
N ARG A 472 1.17 -8.33 -3.60
CA ARG A 472 0.10 -9.11 -2.98
C ARG A 472 -1.09 -8.23 -2.64
N ILE A 473 -0.87 -7.09 -1.98
CA ILE A 473 -1.92 -6.13 -1.64
C ILE A 473 -2.65 -5.66 -2.90
N MET A 474 -1.91 -5.27 -3.95
CA MET A 474 -2.53 -4.84 -5.21
C MET A 474 -3.37 -5.93 -5.88
N LYS A 475 -2.87 -7.18 -5.89
CA LYS A 475 -3.54 -8.31 -6.55
C LYS A 475 -4.72 -8.88 -5.78
N THR A 476 -4.62 -8.91 -4.45
CA THR A 476 -5.57 -9.61 -3.57
C THR A 476 -6.52 -8.64 -2.87
N ASP A 477 -5.97 -7.62 -2.21
CA ASP A 477 -6.79 -6.72 -1.38
C ASP A 477 -7.47 -5.63 -2.21
N PHE A 478 -6.80 -5.19 -3.30
CA PHE A 478 -7.31 -4.14 -4.19
C PHE A 478 -7.88 -4.68 -5.51
N ASP A 479 -7.92 -5.98 -5.71
CA ASP A 479 -8.43 -6.60 -6.95
C ASP A 479 -7.99 -5.84 -8.22
N ALA A 480 -6.67 -5.56 -8.33
CA ALA A 480 -6.14 -4.89 -9.52
C ALA A 480 -6.36 -5.71 -10.80
N ARG A 481 -6.84 -6.94 -10.66
CA ARG A 481 -7.27 -7.87 -11.70
C ARG A 481 -8.59 -8.55 -11.28
N PRO A 482 -9.50 -8.90 -12.22
CA PRO A 482 -9.37 -8.68 -13.67
C PRO A 482 -9.42 -7.19 -14.05
N VAL A 483 -8.74 -6.85 -15.16
CA VAL A 483 -8.70 -5.48 -15.68
C VAL A 483 -9.82 -5.28 -16.68
N TYR A 484 -10.74 -4.36 -16.38
CA TYR A 484 -11.95 -4.12 -17.18
C TYR A 484 -11.81 -3.04 -18.26
N VAL A 485 -10.61 -2.48 -18.45
CA VAL A 485 -10.31 -1.49 -19.50
C VAL A 485 -9.37 -2.09 -20.52
N ARG A 486 -9.53 -1.75 -21.82
CA ARG A 486 -8.78 -2.37 -22.90
C ARG A 486 -7.81 -1.42 -23.63
N ARG A 487 -8.08 -0.11 -23.63
CA ARG A 487 -7.21 0.89 -24.27
C ARG A 487 -5.94 1.08 -23.42
N ASP A 488 -4.79 1.20 -24.05
CA ASP A 488 -3.48 1.32 -23.41
C ASP A 488 -3.40 2.50 -22.42
N ASP A 489 -3.94 3.65 -22.81
CA ASP A 489 -4.02 4.82 -21.93
C ASP A 489 -4.86 4.54 -20.67
N ARG A 490 -5.99 3.87 -20.82
CA ARG A 490 -6.86 3.52 -19.68
C ARG A 490 -6.28 2.41 -18.81
N ILE A 491 -5.51 1.49 -19.40
CA ILE A 491 -4.75 0.46 -18.68
C ILE A 491 -3.69 1.13 -17.80
N LYS A 492 -2.88 2.03 -18.36
CA LYS A 492 -1.89 2.81 -17.59
C LYS A 492 -2.53 3.58 -16.43
N ALA A 493 -3.64 4.27 -16.69
CA ALA A 493 -4.36 5.03 -15.65
C ALA A 493 -4.99 4.13 -14.58
N HIS A 494 -5.46 2.92 -14.95
CA HIS A 494 -5.95 1.95 -13.98
C HIS A 494 -4.84 1.55 -12.99
N PHE A 495 -3.65 1.20 -13.48
CA PHE A 495 -2.53 0.83 -12.63
C PHE A 495 -1.97 2.04 -11.86
N LEU A 496 -2.00 3.25 -12.44
CA LEU A 496 -1.69 4.47 -11.68
C LEU A 496 -2.64 4.66 -10.49
N THR A 497 -3.93 4.41 -10.68
CA THR A 497 -4.90 4.42 -9.57
C THR A 497 -4.56 3.38 -8.50
N CYS A 498 -4.17 2.17 -8.89
CA CYS A 498 -3.75 1.12 -7.96
C CYS A 498 -2.44 1.49 -7.22
N PHE A 499 -1.49 2.11 -7.91
CA PHE A 499 -0.25 2.63 -7.32
C PHE A 499 -0.53 3.71 -6.26
N LEU A 500 -1.37 4.69 -6.57
CA LEU A 500 -1.75 5.74 -5.63
C LEU A 500 -2.55 5.18 -4.45
N ALA A 501 -3.40 4.19 -4.69
CA ALA A 501 -4.11 3.46 -3.65
C ALA A 501 -3.13 2.73 -2.71
N LEU A 502 -2.12 2.04 -3.26
CA LEU A 502 -1.08 1.38 -2.47
C LEU A 502 -0.29 2.40 -1.64
N LEU A 503 0.09 3.53 -2.22
CA LEU A 503 0.82 4.59 -1.51
C LEU A 503 0.00 5.13 -0.33
N ILE A 504 -1.25 5.51 -0.54
CA ILE A 504 -2.14 6.02 0.51
C ILE A 504 -2.36 4.97 1.59
N TYR A 505 -2.60 3.72 1.19
CA TYR A 505 -2.77 2.63 2.13
C TYR A 505 -1.51 2.39 2.99
N LYS A 506 -0.31 2.41 2.40
CA LYS A 506 0.95 2.26 3.13
C LYS A 506 1.19 3.37 4.14
N TYR A 507 0.80 4.61 3.83
CA TYR A 507 0.80 5.70 4.82
C TYR A 507 -0.20 5.46 5.95
N LEU A 508 -1.41 4.99 5.65
CA LEU A 508 -2.41 4.64 6.66
C LEU A 508 -1.92 3.49 7.54
N GLU A 509 -1.46 2.39 6.93
CA GLU A 509 -0.92 1.22 7.62
C GLU A 509 0.20 1.61 8.60
N LYS A 510 1.16 2.44 8.15
CA LYS A 510 2.26 2.93 9.00
C LYS A 510 1.77 3.81 10.15
N LYS A 511 0.76 4.66 9.92
CA LYS A 511 0.18 5.52 10.96
C LYS A 511 -0.60 4.70 12.01
N VAL A 512 -1.39 3.74 11.57
CA VAL A 512 -2.23 2.90 12.43
C VAL A 512 -1.40 1.92 13.26
N ASN A 513 -0.33 1.38 12.71
CA ASN A 513 0.56 0.41 13.36
C ASN A 513 1.66 1.07 14.25
N ARG A 514 1.62 2.39 14.47
CA ARG A 514 2.48 3.04 15.44
C ARG A 514 2.09 2.61 16.86
N GLY A 515 3.08 2.23 17.67
CA GLY A 515 2.84 1.88 19.08
C GLY A 515 2.87 0.38 19.40
N GLY A 516 3.34 -0.48 18.48
CA GLY A 516 3.71 -1.87 18.77
C GLY A 516 2.63 -2.92 18.49
N ARG A 517 1.36 -2.56 18.27
CA ARG A 517 0.33 -3.49 17.78
C ARG A 517 0.30 -3.45 16.26
N HIS A 518 0.32 -4.63 15.64
CA HIS A 518 0.28 -4.78 14.20
C HIS A 518 -1.11 -5.26 13.75
N PHE A 519 -1.78 -4.46 12.91
CA PHE A 519 -3.02 -4.83 12.23
C PHE A 519 -2.72 -5.19 10.78
N THR A 520 -3.36 -6.24 10.30
CA THR A 520 -3.21 -6.72 8.93
C THR A 520 -3.96 -5.84 7.93
N THR A 521 -3.62 -5.99 6.63
CA THR A 521 -4.33 -5.29 5.55
C THR A 521 -5.82 -5.61 5.56
N GLU A 522 -6.18 -6.87 5.74
CA GLU A 522 -7.57 -7.33 5.77
C GLU A 522 -8.36 -6.69 6.93
N GLU A 523 -7.77 -6.63 8.13
CA GLU A 523 -8.38 -5.97 9.30
C GLU A 523 -8.61 -4.48 9.06
N ILE A 524 -7.59 -3.76 8.55
CA ILE A 524 -7.67 -2.32 8.30
C ILE A 524 -8.73 -2.03 7.24
N VAL A 525 -8.64 -2.66 6.07
CA VAL A 525 -9.57 -2.42 4.96
C VAL A 525 -10.99 -2.89 5.31
N GLY A 526 -11.13 -4.04 5.98
CA GLY A 526 -12.41 -4.56 6.46
C GLY A 526 -13.09 -3.60 7.43
N THR A 527 -12.32 -3.04 8.38
CA THR A 527 -12.84 -2.04 9.32
C THR A 527 -13.29 -0.78 8.60
N LEU A 528 -12.49 -0.24 7.67
CA LEU A 528 -12.90 0.95 6.90
C LEU A 528 -14.18 0.70 6.07
N ARG A 529 -14.34 -0.48 5.51
CA ARG A 529 -15.57 -0.89 4.78
C ARG A 529 -16.80 -0.93 5.68
N SER A 530 -16.63 -1.34 6.93
CA SER A 530 -17.72 -1.49 7.90
C SER A 530 -18.07 -0.18 8.64
N MET A 531 -17.31 0.91 8.46
CA MET A 531 -17.57 2.19 9.12
C MET A 531 -18.73 2.95 8.48
N ASP A 532 -19.93 2.36 8.60
CA ASP A 532 -21.15 2.94 8.07
C ASP A 532 -21.85 3.86 9.08
N PHE A 533 -22.64 4.76 8.54
CA PHE A 533 -23.43 5.76 9.27
C PHE A 533 -24.87 5.74 8.78
N LEU A 534 -25.80 5.76 9.70
CA LEU A 534 -27.22 6.00 9.40
C LEU A 534 -27.48 7.50 9.43
N GLY A 535 -27.90 8.06 8.31
CA GLY A 535 -28.32 9.43 8.21
C GLY A 535 -29.68 9.67 8.88
N ILE A 536 -29.76 10.63 9.78
CA ILE A 536 -30.99 11.10 10.40
C ILE A 536 -31.33 12.45 9.81
N ALA A 537 -32.50 12.54 9.20
CA ALA A 537 -32.96 13.76 8.53
C ALA A 537 -33.00 14.94 9.50
N GLY A 538 -32.31 16.05 9.16
CA GLY A 538 -32.23 17.24 10.01
C GLY A 538 -31.06 17.22 11.00
N GLU A 539 -30.74 16.08 11.62
CA GLU A 539 -29.89 16.00 12.81
C GLU A 539 -28.43 15.66 12.50
N GLY A 540 -28.18 14.55 11.82
CA GLY A 540 -26.82 14.11 11.56
C GLY A 540 -26.69 12.66 11.18
N TYR A 541 -25.67 12.00 11.75
CA TYR A 541 -25.28 10.64 11.40
C TYR A 541 -25.03 9.81 12.65
N VAL A 542 -25.68 8.66 12.76
CA VAL A 542 -25.45 7.69 13.83
C VAL A 542 -24.45 6.65 13.33
N PRO A 543 -23.28 6.46 13.97
CA PRO A 543 -22.36 5.39 13.64
C PRO A 543 -23.03 4.02 13.78
N ALA A 544 -22.94 3.20 12.75
CA ALA A 544 -23.49 1.85 12.69
C ALA A 544 -22.38 0.77 12.72
N TYR A 545 -21.24 1.09 13.29
CA TYR A 545 -20.10 0.19 13.41
C TYR A 545 -19.68 -0.01 14.87
N THR A 546 -18.98 -1.11 15.15
CA THR A 546 -18.47 -1.42 16.48
C THR A 546 -17.17 -0.66 16.74
N ARG A 547 -17.06 -0.04 17.90
CA ARG A 547 -15.81 0.57 18.37
C ARG A 547 -14.86 -0.53 18.84
N THR A 548 -13.65 -0.57 18.26
CA THR A 548 -12.58 -1.53 18.55
C THR A 548 -11.25 -0.80 18.79
N ASP A 549 -10.21 -1.54 19.17
CA ASP A 549 -8.87 -0.97 19.28
C ASP A 549 -8.41 -0.40 17.93
N LEU A 550 -8.70 -1.09 16.83
CA LEU A 550 -8.35 -0.62 15.49
C LEU A 550 -9.07 0.70 15.14
N THR A 551 -10.36 0.82 15.45
CA THR A 551 -11.06 2.11 15.24
C THR A 551 -10.48 3.22 16.13
N ASN A 552 -10.03 2.91 17.37
CA ASN A 552 -9.34 3.87 18.21
C ASN A 552 -8.00 4.33 17.60
N HIS A 553 -7.21 3.38 17.05
CA HIS A 553 -5.95 3.71 16.36
C HIS A 553 -6.18 4.56 15.10
N LEU A 554 -7.21 4.21 14.30
CA LEU A 554 -7.62 5.01 13.12
C LEU A 554 -7.94 6.45 13.53
N HIS A 555 -8.83 6.65 14.51
CA HIS A 555 -9.22 7.98 14.98
C HIS A 555 -8.03 8.74 15.58
N GLY A 556 -7.20 8.08 16.40
CA GLY A 556 -6.01 8.68 17.00
C GLY A 556 -5.01 9.16 15.94
N SER A 557 -4.80 8.34 14.88
CA SER A 557 -3.88 8.68 13.78
C SER A 557 -4.41 9.79 12.86
N ALA A 558 -5.73 9.94 12.76
CA ALA A 558 -6.36 10.90 11.87
C ALA A 558 -6.67 12.25 12.54
N GLY A 559 -6.65 12.32 13.87
CA GLY A 559 -6.92 13.56 14.63
C GLY A 559 -8.38 14.02 14.60
N PHE A 560 -9.32 13.15 14.23
CA PHE A 560 -10.76 13.40 14.34
C PHE A 560 -11.47 12.16 14.86
N ARG A 561 -12.69 12.33 15.41
CA ARG A 561 -13.48 11.22 15.94
C ARG A 561 -14.91 11.25 15.40
N THR A 562 -15.37 10.08 14.96
CA THR A 562 -16.73 9.86 14.44
C THR A 562 -17.50 8.82 15.26
N ASP A 563 -16.92 8.32 16.34
CA ASP A 563 -17.45 7.24 17.20
C ASP A 563 -18.21 7.78 18.44
N THR A 564 -18.90 8.90 18.29
CA THR A 564 -19.88 9.43 19.26
C THR A 564 -21.27 8.88 18.93
N GLN A 565 -22.18 8.82 19.91
CA GLN A 565 -23.54 8.28 19.71
C GLN A 565 -24.25 8.88 18.47
N ILE A 566 -24.05 10.18 18.24
CA ILE A 566 -24.44 10.88 17.02
C ILE A 566 -23.35 11.87 16.62
N VAL A 567 -23.09 11.97 15.32
CA VAL A 567 -22.24 13.01 14.72
C VAL A 567 -23.15 14.00 14.04
N THR A 568 -23.32 15.19 14.63
CA THR A 568 -24.19 16.22 14.05
C THR A 568 -23.72 16.62 12.64
N ARG A 569 -24.64 17.13 11.80
CA ARG A 569 -24.30 17.61 10.46
C ARG A 569 -23.16 18.64 10.47
N GLN A 570 -23.18 19.55 11.44
CA GLN A 570 -22.14 20.57 11.57
C GLN A 570 -20.78 19.93 11.90
N LYS A 571 -20.73 18.97 12.85
CA LYS A 571 -19.51 18.25 13.20
C LYS A 571 -18.99 17.44 12.03
N MET A 572 -19.86 16.72 11.29
CA MET A 572 -19.45 15.93 10.11
C MET A 572 -18.87 16.83 9.01
N ARG A 573 -19.51 17.98 8.71
CA ARG A 573 -18.95 18.97 7.78
C ARG A 573 -17.59 19.48 8.24
N GLY A 574 -17.41 19.71 9.54
CA GLY A 574 -16.12 20.09 10.14
C GLY A 574 -15.06 19.02 9.95
N ILE A 575 -15.39 17.74 10.17
CA ILE A 575 -14.50 16.61 9.96
C ILE A 575 -14.10 16.50 8.48
N ILE A 576 -15.07 16.53 7.56
CA ILE A 576 -14.81 16.52 6.12
C ILE A 576 -13.89 17.67 5.70
N ALA A 577 -14.13 18.87 6.21
CA ALA A 577 -13.27 20.02 5.94
C ALA A 577 -11.86 19.84 6.54
N GLN A 578 -11.75 19.23 7.72
CA GLN A 578 -10.49 18.94 8.38
C GLN A 578 -9.67 17.92 7.60
N THR A 579 -10.28 16.83 7.07
CA THR A 579 -9.56 15.83 6.27
C THR A 579 -8.98 16.42 4.99
N LYS A 580 -9.51 17.53 4.49
CA LYS A 580 -9.02 18.25 3.29
C LYS A 580 -7.95 19.31 3.61
N LYS A 581 -7.71 19.60 4.90
CA LYS A 581 -6.65 20.54 5.30
C LYS A 581 -5.33 19.80 5.41
N ARG A 582 -4.28 20.43 4.89
CA ARG A 582 -2.89 20.02 5.15
C ARG A 582 -2.47 20.54 6.51
N GLU A 583 -1.64 19.81 7.22
CA GLU A 583 -0.89 20.38 8.34
C GLU A 583 -0.05 21.54 7.76
N LYS A 584 -0.13 22.72 8.38
CA LYS A 584 0.70 23.84 7.95
C LYS A 584 2.15 23.45 8.16
N ASP A 585 2.96 23.52 7.11
CA ASP A 585 4.40 23.53 7.27
C ASP A 585 4.73 24.72 8.19
N ASP A 586 5.46 24.49 9.28
CA ASP A 586 6.01 25.55 10.15
C ASP A 586 7.07 26.42 9.44
N ASP A 587 7.26 26.22 8.16
CA ASP A 587 8.11 27.03 7.31
C ASP A 587 7.29 28.09 6.58
N GLY A 588 7.46 29.33 7.00
CA GLY A 588 6.82 30.53 6.47
C GLY A 588 7.24 30.93 5.05
N SER A 589 7.16 30.02 4.07
CA SER A 589 7.51 30.27 2.67
C SER A 589 6.49 29.69 1.69
N ASP A 590 5.25 30.16 1.73
CA ASP A 590 4.35 30.10 0.58
C ASP A 590 3.75 31.49 0.31
N LYS A 591 4.65 32.42 -0.05
CA LYS A 591 4.30 33.61 -0.83
C LYS A 591 5.14 33.52 -2.11
N HIS A 592 4.53 32.96 -3.16
CA HIS A 592 4.57 33.45 -4.54
C HIS A 592 3.81 32.50 -5.47
#